data_fce5ac0917894d5a9bd2d51fd9d487b0
#
_entry.id   fce5ac0917894d5a9bd2d51fd9d487b0
#
_cell.length_a   1.000
_cell.length_b   1.000
_cell.length_c   1.000
_cell.angle_alpha   90.00
_cell.angle_beta   90.00
_cell.angle_gamma   90.00
#
_symmetry.space_group_name_H-M   'P 1'
#
loop_
_entity.id
_entity.type
_entity.pdbx_description
1 polymer ?
#
loop_
_entity_poly.entity_id
_entity_poly.type
_entity_poly.pdbx_seq_one_letter_code
_entity_poly.pdbx_strand_id
1 'polypeptide(L)'
;VIDPRQIVSQLLGAIDWQNEVSGFCRCPGEAFHTHADGRKDCRVNIDGAPTIFCFHASCAPAVAEANRKLRKELGAGSWEIRLPGGQVLRSGDLLQRDGTVLRPGPSTINHQLSTASERTLLASLRMHAERFRPELFEFFRWPMAQILEDSPLLVAHREAEDQFRTWLKLWPPCSTVWIGDVFSSGKPEHRTHFRPIAEWYQIGPVMGNYTCGSSFKPASFRRSNENLNGHRFLVIESDTLGHDEVGAVFAYLNRRLHFTLHAIIDTASKSLHGWFDAPRGKVLEERLKATLVAFGCDPKVFTYSQPVRVPGAFRDGKPQRLIWLRR
;
A
#
# COMPACT_ATOMS: atom_id res chain seq x y z
N VAL A 1 24.97 15.40 -24.38
CA VAL A 1 24.37 14.69 -23.19
C VAL A 1 24.83 15.43 -21.97
N ILE A 2 23.94 16.06 -21.24
CA ILE A 2 24.28 16.74 -19.97
C ILE A 2 24.49 15.63 -18.93
N ASP A 3 25.63 15.66 -18.25
CA ASP A 3 25.92 14.71 -17.17
C ASP A 3 24.85 14.86 -16.05
N PRO A 4 24.14 13.80 -15.65
CA PRO A 4 23.18 13.86 -14.55
C PRO A 4 23.72 14.48 -13.26
N ARG A 5 25.01 14.31 -12.97
CA ARG A 5 25.68 14.94 -11.82
C ARG A 5 25.71 16.46 -11.90
N GLN A 6 25.85 17.02 -13.10
CA GLN A 6 25.83 18.48 -13.30
C GLN A 6 24.44 19.04 -13.00
N ILE A 7 23.37 18.35 -13.47
CA ILE A 7 21.99 18.75 -13.16
C ILE A 7 21.74 18.72 -11.65
N VAL A 8 22.18 17.66 -10.98
CA VAL A 8 22.01 17.49 -9.54
C VAL A 8 22.77 18.57 -8.76
N SER A 9 24.01 18.88 -9.19
CA SER A 9 24.82 19.92 -8.58
C SER A 9 24.24 21.33 -8.78
N GLN A 10 23.58 21.57 -9.91
CA GLN A 10 22.85 22.83 -10.15
C GLN A 10 21.63 22.99 -9.22
N LEU A 11 20.95 21.89 -8.92
CA LEU A 11 19.76 21.91 -8.05
C LEU A 11 20.07 21.96 -6.55
N LEU A 12 21.12 21.26 -6.12
CA LEU A 12 21.43 21.03 -4.72
C LEU A 12 22.71 21.72 -4.23
N GLY A 13 23.45 22.35 -5.13
CA GLY A 13 24.77 22.93 -4.83
C GLY A 13 25.88 21.87 -4.82
N ALA A 14 26.94 22.14 -4.05
CA ALA A 14 28.08 21.25 -3.96
C ALA A 14 27.70 19.87 -3.38
N ILE A 15 28.14 18.81 -4.07
CA ILE A 15 27.90 17.43 -3.67
C ILE A 15 29.24 16.73 -3.49
N ASP A 16 29.39 16.06 -2.35
CA ASP A 16 30.52 15.19 -2.06
C ASP A 16 30.20 13.76 -2.59
N TRP A 17 30.54 13.53 -3.87
CA TRP A 17 30.28 12.27 -4.56
C TRP A 17 31.12 11.13 -3.97
N GLN A 18 30.48 10.10 -3.48
CA GLN A 18 31.12 8.91 -2.92
C GLN A 18 31.35 7.83 -3.99
N ASN A 19 30.56 7.85 -5.05
CA ASN A 19 30.68 6.99 -6.25
C ASN A 19 30.01 7.67 -7.44
N GLU A 20 29.82 6.93 -8.53
CA GLU A 20 29.22 7.48 -9.77
C GLU A 20 27.77 7.91 -9.63
N VAL A 21 27.03 7.39 -8.66
CA VAL A 21 25.58 7.55 -8.58
C VAL A 21 25.10 8.10 -7.22
N SER A 22 25.96 8.18 -6.22
CA SER A 22 25.54 8.68 -4.89
C SER A 22 26.58 9.58 -4.22
N GLY A 23 26.08 10.58 -3.49
CA GLY A 23 26.91 11.52 -2.76
C GLY A 23 26.18 12.19 -1.62
N PHE A 24 26.93 12.90 -0.76
CA PHE A 24 26.37 13.71 0.30
C PHE A 24 26.14 15.15 -0.20
N CYS A 25 25.01 15.72 0.17
CA CYS A 25 24.63 17.07 -0.23
C CYS A 25 24.09 17.85 0.98
N ARG A 26 24.01 19.17 0.81
CA ARG A 26 23.31 20.02 1.77
C ARG A 26 21.82 19.72 1.73
N CYS A 27 21.17 19.62 2.90
CA CYS A 27 19.75 19.35 2.95
C CYS A 27 18.93 20.53 2.39
N PRO A 28 18.01 20.30 1.43
CA PRO A 28 17.11 21.36 0.95
C PRO A 28 16.23 21.98 2.02
N GLY A 29 16.03 21.28 3.13
CA GLY A 29 15.26 21.74 4.29
C GLY A 29 16.11 22.03 5.53
N GLU A 30 17.39 22.29 5.40
CA GLU A 30 18.32 22.56 6.53
C GLU A 30 17.78 23.62 7.51
N ALA A 31 17.11 24.66 7.00
CA ALA A 31 16.52 25.70 7.84
C ALA A 31 15.45 25.19 8.83
N PHE A 32 14.93 24.00 8.62
CA PHE A 32 13.94 23.36 9.50
C PHE A 32 14.56 22.35 10.47
N HIS A 33 15.88 22.18 10.45
CA HIS A 33 16.54 21.26 11.36
C HIS A 33 16.61 21.85 12.77
N THR A 34 16.40 21.01 13.77
CA THR A 34 16.48 21.41 15.18
C THR A 34 17.92 21.46 15.70
N HIS A 35 18.84 20.84 14.99
CA HIS A 35 20.27 20.79 15.27
C HIS A 35 21.07 21.08 14.00
N ALA A 36 22.29 21.58 14.16
CA ALA A 36 23.18 21.79 13.02
C ALA A 36 23.47 20.48 12.28
N ASP A 37 23.41 20.54 10.96
CA ASP A 37 23.63 19.37 10.11
C ASP A 37 25.04 18.82 10.24
N GLY A 38 25.12 17.51 10.45
CA GLY A 38 26.32 16.75 10.13
C GLY A 38 26.53 16.71 8.61
N ARG A 39 27.77 16.79 8.14
CA ARG A 39 28.11 16.75 6.69
C ARG A 39 27.61 15.52 5.95
N LYS A 40 27.07 14.51 6.66
CA LYS A 40 26.61 13.22 6.11
C LYS A 40 25.13 12.94 6.35
N ASP A 41 24.36 13.93 6.82
CA ASP A 41 22.96 13.73 7.20
C ASP A 41 21.99 13.73 5.99
N CYS A 42 22.42 14.31 4.87
CA CYS A 42 21.63 14.31 3.65
C CYS A 42 22.39 13.68 2.49
N ARG A 43 21.75 12.75 1.81
CA ARG A 43 22.32 12.01 0.68
C ARG A 43 21.44 12.15 -0.54
N VAL A 44 22.08 12.23 -1.73
CA VAL A 44 21.43 12.08 -3.03
C VAL A 44 21.88 10.79 -3.69
N ASN A 45 20.94 10.10 -4.35
CA ASN A 45 21.20 8.96 -5.23
C ASN A 45 20.53 9.23 -6.57
N ILE A 46 21.24 9.00 -7.67
CA ILE A 46 20.77 9.19 -9.05
C ILE A 46 20.62 7.86 -9.81
N ASP A 47 20.90 6.72 -9.18
CA ASP A 47 20.64 5.41 -9.74
C ASP A 47 19.17 5.02 -9.57
N GLY A 48 18.53 4.55 -10.65
CA GLY A 48 17.10 4.23 -10.66
C GLY A 48 16.21 5.46 -10.52
N ALA A 49 15.38 5.53 -9.49
CA ALA A 49 14.54 6.69 -9.19
C ALA A 49 15.34 7.74 -8.41
N PRO A 50 15.73 8.87 -9.01
CA PRO A 50 16.54 9.89 -8.33
C PRO A 50 15.92 10.33 -7.02
N THR A 51 16.69 10.27 -5.92
CA THR A 51 16.15 10.48 -4.57
C THR A 51 17.15 11.22 -3.68
N ILE A 52 16.67 12.28 -3.02
CA ILE A 52 17.32 12.95 -1.91
C ILE A 52 16.72 12.37 -0.63
N PHE A 53 17.58 12.02 0.30
CA PHE A 53 17.18 11.51 1.61
C PHE A 53 17.90 12.25 2.71
N CYS A 54 17.17 12.74 3.72
CA CYS A 54 17.70 13.33 4.93
C CYS A 54 17.21 12.56 6.15
N PHE A 55 18.07 12.39 7.16
CA PHE A 55 17.72 11.69 8.40
C PHE A 55 16.79 12.50 9.31
N HIS A 56 16.66 13.82 9.11
CA HIS A 56 15.80 14.66 9.93
C HIS A 56 14.36 14.66 9.45
N ALA A 57 13.42 14.37 10.36
CA ALA A 57 12.00 14.36 10.04
C ALA A 57 11.41 15.75 9.78
N SER A 58 11.99 16.79 10.42
CA SER A 58 11.53 18.18 10.32
C SER A 58 11.64 18.79 8.92
N CYS A 59 12.58 18.31 8.10
CA CYS A 59 12.79 18.79 6.74
C CYS A 59 12.01 17.98 5.66
N ALA A 60 11.23 16.97 6.04
CA ALA A 60 10.56 16.07 5.10
C ALA A 60 9.76 16.78 3.99
N PRO A 61 8.98 17.87 4.23
CA PRO A 61 8.26 18.58 3.17
C PRO A 61 9.20 19.23 2.14
N ALA A 62 10.31 19.85 2.59
CA ALA A 62 11.29 20.48 1.71
C ALA A 62 12.06 19.45 0.88
N VAL A 63 12.41 18.31 1.47
CA VAL A 63 13.05 17.19 0.78
C VAL A 63 12.10 16.58 -0.25
N ALA A 64 10.81 16.45 0.05
CA ALA A 64 9.81 15.95 -0.90
C ALA A 64 9.66 16.88 -2.12
N GLU A 65 9.67 18.21 -1.91
CA GLU A 65 9.65 19.20 -2.99
C GLU A 65 10.91 19.13 -3.85
N ALA A 66 12.08 19.07 -3.22
CA ALA A 66 13.36 18.94 -3.91
C ALA A 66 13.42 17.62 -4.74
N ASN A 67 12.89 16.52 -4.23
CA ASN A 67 12.75 15.26 -4.95
C ASN A 67 11.87 15.38 -6.20
N ARG A 68 10.77 16.13 -6.13
CA ARG A 68 9.91 16.38 -7.29
C ARG A 68 10.66 17.18 -8.37
N LYS A 69 11.40 18.23 -7.98
CA LYS A 69 12.22 19.01 -8.90
C LYS A 69 13.34 18.17 -9.52
N LEU A 70 14.07 17.41 -8.69
CA LEU A 70 15.15 16.53 -9.14
C LEU A 70 14.68 15.52 -10.20
N ARG A 71 13.58 14.85 -9.95
CA ARG A 71 13.00 13.87 -10.88
C ARG A 71 12.50 14.52 -12.17
N LYS A 72 11.96 15.73 -12.09
CA LYS A 72 11.53 16.49 -13.25
C LYS A 72 12.71 16.87 -14.15
N GLU A 73 13.78 17.38 -13.57
CA GLU A 73 14.96 17.82 -14.33
C GLU A 73 15.75 16.64 -14.90
N LEU A 74 15.93 15.57 -14.13
CA LEU A 74 16.60 14.35 -14.62
C LEU A 74 15.72 13.56 -15.59
N GLY A 75 14.40 13.64 -15.46
CA GLY A 75 13.45 13.05 -16.41
C GLY A 75 13.30 13.85 -17.72
N ALA A 76 13.53 15.17 -17.68
CA ALA A 76 13.61 16.03 -18.87
C ALA A 76 14.98 15.93 -19.58
N GLY A 77 16.02 15.50 -18.87
CA GLY A 77 17.31 15.14 -19.43
C GLY A 77 17.25 13.72 -19.99
N SER A 78 17.09 13.59 -21.32
CA SER A 78 17.03 12.35 -22.06
C SER A 78 18.13 11.36 -21.64
N TRP A 79 17.79 10.34 -20.85
CA TRP A 79 18.65 9.17 -20.75
C TRP A 79 18.43 8.30 -22.00
N GLU A 80 19.49 7.81 -22.55
CA GLU A 80 19.49 6.91 -23.70
C GLU A 80 20.15 5.59 -23.29
N ILE A 81 19.42 4.47 -23.43
CA ILE A 81 19.98 3.14 -23.29
C ILE A 81 20.08 2.53 -24.67
N ARG A 82 21.26 2.09 -25.06
CA ARG A 82 21.43 1.28 -26.28
C ARG A 82 21.10 -0.17 -26.00
N LEU A 83 20.06 -0.67 -26.65
CA LEU A 83 19.64 -2.06 -26.56
C LEU A 83 20.53 -2.95 -27.43
N PRO A 84 20.67 -4.26 -27.13
CA PRO A 84 21.25 -5.23 -28.04
C PRO A 84 20.50 -5.16 -29.38
N GLY A 85 21.21 -4.87 -30.49
CA GLY A 85 20.60 -4.64 -31.81
C GLY A 85 20.63 -3.19 -32.29
N GLY A 86 21.23 -2.26 -31.50
CA GLY A 86 21.50 -0.88 -31.93
C GLY A 86 20.32 0.10 -31.74
N GLN A 87 19.17 -0.35 -31.29
CA GLN A 87 18.06 0.52 -30.95
C GLN A 87 18.37 1.34 -29.70
N VAL A 88 17.92 2.59 -29.67
CA VAL A 88 18.09 3.50 -28.54
C VAL A 88 16.76 3.70 -27.86
N LEU A 89 16.67 3.31 -26.58
CA LEU A 89 15.54 3.58 -25.68
C LEU A 89 15.80 4.92 -24.98
N ARG A 90 14.82 5.83 -25.03
CA ARG A 90 14.86 7.17 -24.40
C ARG A 90 13.84 7.30 -23.30
N SER A 91 14.04 8.28 -22.43
CA SER A 91 13.03 8.64 -21.42
C SER A 91 11.70 8.95 -22.11
N GLY A 92 10.64 8.18 -21.74
CA GLY A 92 9.31 8.28 -22.34
C GLY A 92 8.99 7.25 -23.42
N ASP A 93 9.97 6.50 -23.92
CA ASP A 93 9.76 5.40 -24.87
C ASP A 93 9.17 4.17 -24.14
N LEU A 94 8.31 3.41 -24.83
CA LEU A 94 7.75 2.15 -24.36
C LEU A 94 8.42 1.00 -25.10
N LEU A 95 9.10 0.12 -24.35
CA LEU A 95 9.64 -1.12 -24.90
C LEU A 95 8.55 -2.19 -24.92
N GLN A 96 8.22 -2.68 -26.12
CA GLN A 96 7.26 -3.79 -26.30
C GLN A 96 7.94 -5.15 -26.07
N ARG A 97 7.14 -6.19 -25.83
CA ARG A 97 7.62 -7.56 -25.60
C ARG A 97 8.41 -8.15 -26.77
N ASP A 98 8.17 -7.68 -27.99
CA ASP A 98 8.86 -8.06 -29.22
C ASP A 98 10.19 -7.31 -29.44
N GLY A 99 10.58 -6.45 -28.48
CA GLY A 99 11.79 -5.63 -28.57
C GLY A 99 11.61 -4.33 -29.35
N THR A 100 10.40 -4.01 -29.83
CA THR A 100 10.13 -2.75 -30.55
C THR A 100 10.04 -1.58 -29.59
N VAL A 101 10.68 -0.45 -29.91
CA VAL A 101 10.60 0.79 -29.15
C VAL A 101 9.50 1.68 -29.76
N LEU A 102 8.39 1.87 -29.05
CA LEU A 102 7.37 2.85 -29.40
C LEU A 102 7.76 4.22 -28.84
N ARG A 103 7.94 5.18 -29.73
CA ARG A 103 8.13 6.59 -29.38
C ARG A 103 6.80 7.31 -29.39
N PRO A 104 6.27 7.75 -28.23
CA PRO A 104 5.15 8.68 -28.25
C PRO A 104 5.61 9.94 -28.98
N GLY A 105 4.87 10.37 -30.00
CA GLY A 105 5.11 11.65 -30.64
C GLY A 105 5.07 12.79 -29.61
N PRO A 106 5.54 14.02 -29.96
CA PRO A 106 5.48 15.16 -29.08
C PRO A 106 4.03 15.57 -28.83
N SER A 107 3.30 14.76 -28.09
CA SER A 107 2.04 15.15 -27.50
C SER A 107 2.39 15.80 -26.17
N THR A 108 2.08 17.07 -26.04
CA THR A 108 1.79 17.73 -24.77
C THR A 108 1.11 16.69 -23.89
N ILE A 109 1.87 16.11 -22.94
CA ILE A 109 1.31 15.29 -21.88
C ILE A 109 0.55 16.27 -20.97
N ASN A 110 -0.59 16.71 -21.42
CA ASN A 110 -1.62 17.21 -20.56
C ASN A 110 -2.06 15.99 -19.73
N HIS A 111 -1.84 16.03 -18.43
CA HIS A 111 -2.30 15.09 -17.42
C HIS A 111 -3.84 15.07 -17.28
N GLN A 112 -4.54 15.10 -18.37
CA GLN A 112 -5.91 14.67 -18.52
C GLN A 112 -5.90 13.47 -19.47
N LEU A 113 -5.56 12.29 -18.90
CA LEU A 113 -6.08 11.06 -19.51
C LEU A 113 -7.58 11.29 -19.66
N SER A 114 -8.06 11.35 -20.90
CA SER A 114 -9.48 11.55 -21.14
C SER A 114 -10.22 10.43 -20.40
N THR A 115 -11.37 10.74 -19.79
CA THR A 115 -12.21 9.77 -19.07
C THR A 115 -12.54 8.54 -19.93
N ALA A 116 -12.52 8.67 -21.25
CA ALA A 116 -12.68 7.59 -22.21
C ALA A 116 -11.46 6.65 -22.27
N SER A 117 -10.24 7.19 -22.27
CA SER A 117 -8.99 6.40 -22.28
C SER A 117 -8.80 5.62 -20.99
N GLU A 118 -9.15 6.21 -19.86
CA GLU A 118 -9.08 5.57 -18.53
C GLU A 118 -10.12 4.45 -18.41
N ARG A 119 -11.35 4.64 -18.90
CA ARG A 119 -12.36 3.58 -18.94
C ARG A 119 -11.92 2.39 -19.80
N THR A 120 -11.31 2.64 -20.95
CA THR A 120 -10.79 1.59 -21.85
C THR A 120 -9.66 0.81 -21.16
N LEU A 121 -8.76 1.50 -20.46
CA LEU A 121 -7.70 0.84 -19.70
C LEU A 121 -8.26 -0.04 -18.57
N LEU A 122 -9.21 0.46 -17.79
CA LEU A 122 -9.83 -0.31 -16.72
C LEU A 122 -10.61 -1.53 -17.25
N ALA A 123 -11.29 -1.39 -18.39
CA ALA A 123 -11.95 -2.52 -19.07
C ALA A 123 -10.93 -3.57 -19.54
N SER A 124 -9.80 -3.14 -20.11
CA SER A 124 -8.73 -4.02 -20.52
C SER A 124 -8.09 -4.76 -19.33
N LEU A 125 -7.86 -4.07 -18.20
CA LEU A 125 -7.35 -4.68 -16.98
C LEU A 125 -8.31 -5.75 -16.44
N ARG A 126 -9.61 -5.49 -16.42
CA ARG A 126 -10.63 -6.48 -16.01
C ARG A 126 -10.59 -7.72 -16.89
N MET A 127 -10.64 -7.53 -18.20
CA MET A 127 -10.61 -8.66 -19.15
C MET A 127 -9.32 -9.50 -19.02
N HIS A 128 -8.17 -8.85 -18.81
CA HIS A 128 -6.91 -9.56 -18.56
C HIS A 128 -6.95 -10.34 -17.24
N ALA A 129 -7.45 -9.73 -16.19
CA ALA A 129 -7.57 -10.35 -14.88
C ALA A 129 -8.53 -11.55 -14.92
N GLU A 130 -9.69 -11.41 -15.59
CA GLU A 130 -10.64 -12.53 -15.79
C GLU A 130 -10.02 -13.72 -16.53
N ARG A 131 -9.22 -13.45 -17.58
CA ARG A 131 -8.51 -14.50 -18.33
C ARG A 131 -7.40 -15.16 -17.50
N PHE A 132 -6.69 -14.37 -16.71
CA PHE A 132 -5.58 -14.85 -15.87
C PHE A 132 -6.07 -15.56 -14.59
N ARG A 133 -7.32 -15.37 -14.19
CA ARG A 133 -7.87 -15.90 -12.93
C ARG A 133 -7.67 -17.41 -12.73
N PRO A 134 -7.91 -18.31 -13.71
CA PRO A 134 -7.64 -19.73 -13.55
C PRO A 134 -6.16 -20.04 -13.26
N GLU A 135 -5.26 -19.42 -14.03
CA GLU A 135 -3.81 -19.56 -13.86
C GLU A 135 -3.37 -19.00 -12.50
N LEU A 136 -3.95 -17.88 -12.07
CA LEU A 136 -3.67 -17.31 -10.75
C LEU A 136 -3.98 -18.30 -9.63
N PHE A 137 -5.14 -18.96 -9.68
CA PHE A 137 -5.53 -19.91 -8.65
C PHE A 137 -4.69 -21.19 -8.67
N GLU A 138 -4.17 -21.58 -9.79
CA GLU A 138 -3.25 -22.71 -9.94
C GLU A 138 -1.83 -22.37 -9.45
N PHE A 139 -1.21 -21.31 -10.00
CA PHE A 139 0.19 -21.00 -9.76
C PHE A 139 0.48 -20.33 -8.43
N PHE A 140 -0.50 -19.60 -7.88
CA PHE A 140 -0.36 -18.90 -6.59
C PHE A 140 -1.14 -19.57 -5.47
N ARG A 141 -1.56 -20.81 -5.66
CA ARG A 141 -2.29 -21.57 -4.64
C ARG A 141 -1.61 -21.43 -3.27
N TRP A 142 -2.39 -21.00 -2.28
CA TRP A 142 -1.91 -20.84 -0.92
C TRP A 142 -2.99 -21.32 0.06
N PRO A 143 -3.08 -22.64 0.27
CA PRO A 143 -4.09 -23.25 1.11
C PRO A 143 -3.89 -22.89 2.57
N MET A 144 -4.96 -22.98 3.36
CA MET A 144 -4.99 -22.63 4.78
C MET A 144 -3.84 -23.27 5.58
N ALA A 145 -3.54 -24.54 5.36
CA ALA A 145 -2.45 -25.24 6.05
C ALA A 145 -1.10 -24.54 5.80
N GLN A 146 -0.83 -24.20 4.54
CA GLN A 146 0.41 -23.52 4.17
C GLN A 146 0.44 -22.06 4.65
N ILE A 147 -0.70 -21.36 4.68
CA ILE A 147 -0.79 -20.00 5.27
C ILE A 147 -0.37 -20.03 6.73
N LEU A 148 -0.82 -21.04 7.48
CA LEU A 148 -0.45 -21.23 8.89
C LEU A 148 1.04 -21.51 9.05
N GLU A 149 1.62 -22.37 8.22
CA GLU A 149 3.05 -22.73 8.25
C GLU A 149 3.94 -21.56 7.83
N ASP A 150 3.54 -20.82 6.80
CA ASP A 150 4.28 -19.66 6.27
C ASP A 150 4.17 -18.41 7.15
N SER A 151 3.43 -18.46 8.27
CA SER A 151 3.27 -17.29 9.14
C SER A 151 4.58 -16.95 9.85
N PRO A 152 5.14 -15.74 9.64
CA PRO A 152 6.39 -15.31 10.31
C PRO A 152 6.30 -15.27 11.83
N LEU A 153 5.07 -15.15 12.38
CA LEU A 153 4.77 -15.24 13.79
C LEU A 153 3.74 -16.34 14.05
N LEU A 154 4.02 -17.23 14.96
CA LEU A 154 3.08 -18.28 15.41
C LEU A 154 1.97 -17.64 16.25
N VAL A 155 0.89 -17.22 15.60
CA VAL A 155 -0.23 -16.52 16.24
C VAL A 155 -1.51 -17.34 16.30
N ALA A 156 -1.70 -18.27 15.38
CA ALA A 156 -2.96 -19.01 15.22
C ALA A 156 -3.36 -19.87 16.45
N HIS A 157 -2.38 -20.29 17.23
CA HIS A 157 -2.59 -21.11 18.44
C HIS A 157 -2.71 -20.32 19.73
N ARG A 158 -2.60 -18.98 19.65
CA ARG A 158 -2.75 -18.12 20.82
C ARG A 158 -4.21 -17.98 21.23
N GLU A 159 -4.44 -17.66 22.50
CA GLU A 159 -5.77 -17.29 23.00
C GLU A 159 -6.33 -16.08 22.24
N ALA A 160 -7.64 -16.00 22.18
CA ALA A 160 -8.36 -14.98 21.41
C ALA A 160 -7.94 -13.54 21.80
N GLU A 161 -7.77 -13.30 23.10
CA GLU A 161 -7.34 -12.01 23.63
C GLU A 161 -5.91 -11.64 23.21
N ASP A 162 -4.99 -12.61 23.22
CA ASP A 162 -3.62 -12.42 22.78
C ASP A 162 -3.54 -12.16 21.28
N GLN A 163 -4.37 -12.81 20.47
CA GLN A 163 -4.47 -12.55 19.05
C GLN A 163 -4.94 -11.12 18.77
N PHE A 164 -5.97 -10.67 19.49
CA PHE A 164 -6.46 -9.30 19.41
C PHE A 164 -5.39 -8.27 19.78
N ARG A 165 -4.73 -8.42 20.94
CA ARG A 165 -3.65 -7.54 21.39
C ARG A 165 -2.48 -7.54 20.41
N THR A 166 -2.18 -8.69 19.82
CA THR A 166 -1.10 -8.82 18.82
C THR A 166 -1.45 -8.08 17.53
N TRP A 167 -2.70 -8.18 17.07
CA TRP A 167 -3.20 -7.44 15.92
C TRP A 167 -3.22 -5.92 16.14
N LEU A 168 -3.57 -5.44 17.34
CA LEU A 168 -3.53 -4.02 17.68
C LEU A 168 -2.14 -3.39 17.46
N LYS A 169 -1.05 -4.17 17.59
CA LYS A 169 0.32 -3.68 17.36
C LYS A 169 0.61 -3.30 15.90
N LEU A 170 -0.25 -3.67 14.95
CA LEU A 170 -0.16 -3.21 13.56
C LEU A 170 -0.49 -1.71 13.42
N TRP A 171 -1.14 -1.13 14.40
CA TRP A 171 -1.57 0.26 14.39
C TRP A 171 -0.56 1.16 15.12
N PRO A 172 -0.36 2.41 14.65
CA PRO A 172 0.33 3.41 15.46
C PRO A 172 -0.37 3.61 16.81
N PRO A 173 0.37 3.79 17.92
CA PRO A 173 -0.22 3.87 19.27
C PRO A 173 -1.25 4.97 19.46
N CYS A 174 -1.13 6.08 18.71
CA CYS A 174 -2.05 7.22 18.76
C CYS A 174 -3.30 7.04 17.87
N SER A 175 -3.42 5.92 17.15
CA SER A 175 -4.55 5.70 16.26
C SER A 175 -5.83 5.48 17.05
N THR A 176 -6.91 6.17 16.65
CA THR A 176 -8.27 5.86 17.09
C THR A 176 -8.87 4.83 16.14
N VAL A 177 -9.22 3.66 16.63
CA VAL A 177 -9.79 2.55 15.86
C VAL A 177 -11.21 2.28 16.31
N TRP A 178 -12.07 1.99 15.35
CA TRP A 178 -13.45 1.57 15.63
C TRP A 178 -13.52 0.05 15.80
N ILE A 179 -14.21 -0.38 16.87
CA ILE A 179 -14.60 -1.78 17.09
C ILE A 179 -16.06 -1.80 17.53
N GLY A 180 -16.89 -2.57 16.83
CA GLY A 180 -18.33 -2.61 17.11
C GLY A 180 -19.04 -3.70 16.31
N ASP A 181 -20.35 -3.68 16.35
CA ASP A 181 -21.20 -4.54 15.57
C ASP A 181 -21.96 -3.78 14.48
N VAL A 182 -22.29 -4.50 13.40
CA VAL A 182 -23.14 -3.98 12.33
C VAL A 182 -24.56 -4.48 12.58
N PHE A 183 -25.47 -3.55 12.82
CA PHE A 183 -26.89 -3.88 13.05
C PHE A 183 -27.71 -3.61 11.79
N SER A 184 -28.53 -4.57 11.41
CA SER A 184 -29.51 -4.42 10.32
C SER A 184 -30.56 -3.34 10.62
N SER A 185 -30.78 -3.05 11.91
CA SER A 185 -31.73 -2.03 12.38
C SER A 185 -31.21 -0.60 12.30
N GLY A 186 -29.99 -0.37 11.77
CA GLY A 186 -29.40 0.96 11.68
C GLY A 186 -29.18 1.65 13.02
N LYS A 187 -28.96 0.91 14.11
CA LYS A 187 -28.67 1.49 15.43
C LYS A 187 -27.48 2.44 15.32
N PRO A 188 -27.57 3.64 15.92
CA PRO A 188 -26.48 4.60 15.89
C PRO A 188 -25.24 4.02 16.57
N GLU A 189 -24.07 4.23 15.96
CA GLU A 189 -22.81 3.88 16.57
C GLU A 189 -22.56 4.81 17.77
N HIS A 190 -21.89 4.30 18.79
CA HIS A 190 -21.63 5.05 20.01
C HIS A 190 -20.16 5.43 20.11
N ARG A 191 -19.83 6.55 20.77
CA ARG A 191 -18.45 6.99 21.01
C ARG A 191 -17.56 5.92 21.63
N THR A 192 -18.12 5.04 22.45
CA THR A 192 -17.39 3.95 23.09
C THR A 192 -16.82 2.93 22.13
N HIS A 193 -17.28 2.93 20.86
CA HIS A 193 -16.72 2.10 19.79
C HIS A 193 -15.49 2.71 19.11
N PHE A 194 -15.19 3.99 19.36
CA PHE A 194 -14.05 4.71 18.77
C PHE A 194 -13.06 5.05 19.89
N ARG A 195 -12.02 4.25 20.02
CA ARG A 195 -11.04 4.39 21.10
C ARG A 195 -9.61 4.40 20.59
N PRO A 196 -8.68 5.08 21.28
CA PRO A 196 -7.26 4.89 21.07
C PRO A 196 -6.83 3.43 21.24
N ILE A 197 -5.79 3.04 20.53
CA ILE A 197 -5.22 1.68 20.62
C ILE A 197 -4.88 1.29 22.06
N ALA A 198 -4.37 2.22 22.86
CA ALA A 198 -4.02 1.98 24.26
C ALA A 198 -5.23 1.54 25.10
N GLU A 199 -6.40 2.14 24.86
CA GLU A 199 -7.64 1.74 25.56
C GLU A 199 -8.15 0.37 25.09
N TRP A 200 -8.14 0.12 23.75
CA TRP A 200 -8.52 -1.20 23.22
C TRP A 200 -7.63 -2.31 23.74
N TYR A 201 -6.34 -2.02 23.92
CA TYR A 201 -5.39 -2.99 24.48
C TYR A 201 -5.77 -3.46 25.88
N GLN A 202 -6.46 -2.61 26.67
CA GLN A 202 -6.93 -2.93 28.02
C GLN A 202 -8.29 -3.65 28.02
N ILE A 203 -9.18 -3.23 27.10
CA ILE A 203 -10.58 -3.70 27.09
C ILE A 203 -10.73 -5.07 26.42
N GLY A 204 -9.95 -5.32 25.36
CA GLY A 204 -10.13 -6.48 24.49
C GLY A 204 -11.29 -6.31 23.49
N PRO A 205 -11.63 -7.36 22.68
CA PRO A 205 -12.59 -7.29 21.59
C PRO A 205 -14.06 -7.41 22.00
N VAL A 206 -14.39 -7.16 23.27
CA VAL A 206 -15.73 -7.37 23.82
C VAL A 206 -16.82 -6.47 23.26
N MET A 207 -16.43 -5.38 22.57
CA MET A 207 -17.36 -4.37 22.06
C MET A 207 -18.02 -4.73 20.73
N GLY A 208 -17.58 -5.79 20.06
CA GLY A 208 -18.17 -6.24 18.79
C GLY A 208 -17.25 -7.09 17.93
N ASN A 209 -17.78 -7.53 16.80
CA ASN A 209 -17.18 -8.51 15.90
C ASN A 209 -16.46 -7.90 14.71
N TYR A 210 -16.49 -6.55 14.58
CA TYR A 210 -16.00 -5.85 13.41
C TYR A 210 -15.08 -4.68 13.77
N THR A 211 -14.23 -4.34 12.82
CA THR A 211 -13.37 -3.16 12.81
C THR A 211 -13.32 -2.58 11.39
N CYS A 212 -12.44 -1.62 11.13
CA CYS A 212 -12.13 -1.10 9.80
C CYS A 212 -10.63 -1.14 9.53
N GLY A 213 -10.24 -1.15 8.25
CA GLY A 213 -8.83 -1.00 7.83
C GLY A 213 -8.26 0.42 8.03
N SER A 214 -9.06 1.37 8.48
CA SER A 214 -8.71 2.79 8.63
C SER A 214 -8.82 3.27 10.07
N SER A 215 -8.04 4.28 10.42
CA SER A 215 -8.20 5.01 11.68
C SER A 215 -9.21 6.14 11.54
N PHE A 216 -9.74 6.60 12.66
CA PHE A 216 -10.75 7.64 12.74
C PHE A 216 -10.22 8.89 13.44
N LYS A 217 -10.87 10.02 13.18
CA LYS A 217 -10.60 11.28 13.88
C LYS A 217 -10.93 11.10 15.37
N PRO A 218 -10.17 11.74 16.26
CA PRO A 218 -10.52 11.77 17.69
C PRO A 218 -11.95 12.25 17.89
N ALA A 219 -12.62 11.70 18.92
CA ALA A 219 -14.01 12.00 19.25
C ALA A 219 -15.05 11.63 18.16
N SER A 220 -14.71 10.81 17.18
CA SER A 220 -15.68 10.23 16.26
C SER A 220 -16.76 9.43 17.03
N PHE A 221 -17.97 9.45 16.49
CA PHE A 221 -19.11 8.71 17.04
C PHE A 221 -19.90 7.95 15.96
N ARG A 222 -19.45 8.09 14.69
CA ARG A 222 -20.08 7.45 13.54
C ARG A 222 -19.02 6.94 12.58
N ARG A 223 -19.19 5.70 12.10
CA ARG A 223 -18.34 5.07 11.09
C ARG A 223 -18.75 5.55 9.70
N SER A 224 -18.01 6.53 9.18
CA SER A 224 -18.19 7.08 7.82
C SER A 224 -16.85 7.50 7.25
N ASN A 225 -16.76 7.60 5.93
CA ASN A 225 -15.54 8.04 5.25
C ASN A 225 -15.09 9.45 5.66
N GLU A 226 -16.03 10.32 6.01
CA GLU A 226 -15.78 11.71 6.45
C GLU A 226 -15.04 11.78 7.79
N ASN A 227 -15.24 10.76 8.64
CA ASN A 227 -14.63 10.67 9.96
C ASN A 227 -13.29 9.95 9.97
N LEU A 228 -12.81 9.47 8.81
CA LEU A 228 -11.51 8.82 8.72
C LEU A 228 -10.39 9.83 8.94
N ASN A 229 -9.35 9.38 9.65
CA ASN A 229 -8.10 10.10 9.89
C ASN A 229 -6.94 9.58 9.04
N GLY A 230 -7.16 8.52 8.27
CA GLY A 230 -6.18 7.94 7.37
C GLY A 230 -6.56 6.52 6.94
N HIS A 231 -6.03 6.13 5.79
CA HIS A 231 -6.17 4.79 5.24
C HIS A 231 -4.89 4.03 5.50
N ARG A 232 -4.91 3.12 6.49
CA ARG A 232 -3.73 2.33 6.81
C ARG A 232 -3.70 1.02 6.05
N PHE A 233 -4.83 0.31 6.04
CA PHE A 233 -4.92 -1.00 5.43
C PHE A 233 -6.03 -1.07 4.39
N LEU A 234 -5.72 -1.69 3.26
CA LEU A 234 -6.69 -2.25 2.36
C LEU A 234 -6.97 -3.68 2.83
N VAL A 235 -8.20 -3.96 3.23
CA VAL A 235 -8.59 -5.31 3.66
C VAL A 235 -9.31 -6.00 2.51
N ILE A 236 -8.70 -7.03 1.97
CA ILE A 236 -9.19 -7.77 0.80
C ILE A 236 -9.91 -9.02 1.29
N GLU A 237 -11.10 -9.23 0.78
CA GLU A 237 -11.96 -10.37 1.07
C GLU A 237 -12.78 -10.79 -0.15
N SER A 238 -13.47 -11.92 -0.07
CA SER A 238 -14.42 -12.38 -1.06
C SER A 238 -15.54 -13.17 -0.40
N ASP A 239 -16.78 -12.90 -0.84
CA ASP A 239 -17.96 -13.68 -0.45
C ASP A 239 -18.19 -14.90 -1.35
N THR A 240 -17.49 -14.97 -2.49
CA THR A 240 -17.72 -15.98 -3.54
C THR A 240 -16.59 -17.00 -3.69
N LEU A 241 -15.36 -16.60 -3.36
CA LEU A 241 -14.17 -17.46 -3.46
C LEU A 241 -14.01 -18.32 -2.21
N GLY A 242 -13.47 -19.54 -2.40
CA GLY A 242 -13.03 -20.38 -1.29
C GLY A 242 -11.72 -19.90 -0.66
N HIS A 243 -11.35 -20.48 0.49
CA HIS A 243 -10.13 -20.11 1.23
C HIS A 243 -8.87 -20.22 0.37
N ASP A 244 -8.72 -21.29 -0.41
CA ASP A 244 -7.54 -21.52 -1.27
C ASP A 244 -7.45 -20.50 -2.39
N GLU A 245 -8.58 -20.10 -2.99
CA GLU A 245 -8.64 -19.11 -4.05
C GLU A 245 -8.34 -17.69 -3.52
N VAL A 246 -8.91 -17.34 -2.36
CA VAL A 246 -8.58 -16.05 -1.69
C VAL A 246 -7.11 -16.02 -1.27
N GLY A 247 -6.60 -17.15 -0.75
CA GLY A 247 -5.18 -17.31 -0.44
C GLY A 247 -4.29 -17.10 -1.67
N ALA A 248 -4.69 -17.61 -2.84
CA ALA A 248 -3.97 -17.40 -4.10
C ALA A 248 -3.92 -15.91 -4.49
N VAL A 249 -5.04 -15.19 -4.32
CA VAL A 249 -5.04 -13.72 -4.53
C VAL A 249 -4.05 -13.03 -3.59
N PHE A 250 -4.02 -13.40 -2.31
CA PHE A 250 -3.08 -12.82 -1.35
C PHE A 250 -1.62 -13.13 -1.70
N ALA A 251 -1.32 -14.37 -2.09
CA ALA A 251 0.01 -14.76 -2.53
C ALA A 251 0.44 -13.98 -3.78
N TYR A 252 -0.43 -13.84 -4.77
CA TYR A 252 -0.17 -13.06 -5.97
C TYR A 252 0.14 -11.59 -5.66
N LEU A 253 -0.68 -10.94 -4.84
CA LEU A 253 -0.45 -9.56 -4.44
C LEU A 253 0.86 -9.39 -3.68
N ASN A 254 1.13 -10.27 -2.71
CA ASN A 254 2.31 -10.16 -1.85
C ASN A 254 3.60 -10.57 -2.57
N ARG A 255 3.60 -11.73 -3.25
CA ARG A 255 4.82 -12.32 -3.84
C ARG A 255 5.12 -11.79 -5.23
N ARG A 256 4.10 -11.50 -6.04
CA ARG A 256 4.27 -11.08 -7.44
C ARG A 256 4.15 -9.58 -7.65
N LEU A 257 3.19 -8.92 -6.99
CA LEU A 257 2.97 -7.48 -7.11
C LEU A 257 3.61 -6.67 -5.98
N HIS A 258 4.25 -7.34 -5.01
CA HIS A 258 4.98 -6.72 -3.89
C HIS A 258 4.14 -5.79 -3.01
N PHE A 259 2.81 -6.01 -2.95
CA PHE A 259 1.99 -5.38 -1.93
C PHE A 259 2.31 -5.97 -0.57
N THR A 260 2.57 -5.12 0.42
CA THR A 260 2.91 -5.58 1.77
C THR A 260 1.68 -6.17 2.44
N LEU A 261 1.69 -7.48 2.67
CA LEU A 261 0.73 -8.18 3.51
C LEU A 261 1.17 -8.07 4.96
N HIS A 262 0.28 -7.67 5.86
CA HIS A 262 0.54 -7.53 7.31
C HIS A 262 -0.11 -8.64 8.11
N ALA A 263 -1.34 -9.02 7.79
CA ALA A 263 -2.08 -10.04 8.52
C ALA A 263 -3.07 -10.78 7.63
N ILE A 264 -3.40 -12.02 8.01
CA ILE A 264 -4.56 -12.75 7.48
C ILE A 264 -5.43 -13.16 8.67
N ILE A 265 -6.72 -12.87 8.57
CA ILE A 265 -7.72 -13.23 9.57
C ILE A 265 -8.69 -14.26 8.96
N ASP A 266 -8.83 -15.42 9.61
CA ASP A 266 -9.91 -16.36 9.36
C ASP A 266 -11.18 -15.82 10.05
N THR A 267 -12.21 -15.57 9.26
CA THR A 267 -13.47 -14.96 9.73
C THR A 267 -14.42 -15.93 10.45
N ALA A 268 -13.96 -17.13 10.71
CA ALA A 268 -14.76 -18.25 11.24
C ALA A 268 -15.96 -18.64 10.33
N SER A 269 -15.87 -18.36 9.02
CA SER A 269 -16.89 -18.65 8.02
C SER A 269 -16.22 -19.00 6.68
N LYS A 270 -16.75 -18.49 5.55
CA LYS A 270 -16.29 -18.83 4.20
C LYS A 270 -15.06 -18.04 3.75
N SER A 271 -14.77 -16.89 4.35
CA SER A 271 -13.79 -15.94 3.82
C SER A 271 -12.59 -15.75 4.73
N LEU A 272 -11.47 -15.42 4.10
CA LEU A 272 -10.28 -14.86 4.74
C LEU A 272 -10.20 -13.37 4.49
N HIS A 273 -9.72 -12.60 5.47
CA HIS A 273 -9.42 -11.19 5.32
C HIS A 273 -7.91 -10.97 5.27
N GLY A 274 -7.38 -10.55 4.12
CA GLY A 274 -5.98 -10.18 3.95
C GLY A 274 -5.79 -8.68 4.16
N TRP A 275 -4.94 -8.30 5.11
CA TRP A 275 -4.64 -6.92 5.49
C TRP A 275 -3.37 -6.46 4.81
N PHE A 276 -3.50 -5.60 3.80
CA PHE A 276 -2.40 -5.05 3.01
C PHE A 276 -2.20 -3.56 3.30
N ASP A 277 -1.01 -3.03 3.00
CA ASP A 277 -0.85 -1.57 2.96
C ASP A 277 -1.87 -0.96 1.99
N ALA A 278 -2.52 0.11 2.41
CA ALA A 278 -3.44 0.83 1.54
C ALA A 278 -2.69 1.44 0.34
N PRO A 279 -3.22 1.30 -0.89
CA PRO A 279 -2.60 1.89 -2.07
C PRO A 279 -2.53 3.42 -1.95
N ARG A 280 -1.43 4.00 -2.41
CA ARG A 280 -1.26 5.45 -2.44
C ARG A 280 -1.61 5.98 -3.83
N GLY A 281 -2.66 6.78 -3.89
CA GLY A 281 -3.11 7.45 -5.10
C GLY A 281 -4.29 6.77 -5.79
N LYS A 282 -5.23 7.60 -6.19
CA LYS A 282 -6.53 7.19 -6.76
C LYS A 282 -6.41 6.31 -8.00
N VAL A 283 -5.45 6.59 -8.87
CA VAL A 283 -5.23 5.81 -10.10
C VAL A 283 -4.84 4.38 -9.80
N LEU A 284 -3.90 4.17 -8.85
CA LEU A 284 -3.50 2.83 -8.43
C LEU A 284 -4.66 2.09 -7.77
N GLU A 285 -5.42 2.78 -6.93
CA GLU A 285 -6.62 2.23 -6.27
C GLU A 285 -7.66 1.75 -7.27
N GLU A 286 -8.00 2.53 -8.28
CA GLU A 286 -8.98 2.16 -9.31
C GLU A 286 -8.51 0.99 -10.18
N ARG A 287 -7.23 0.95 -10.56
CA ARG A 287 -6.63 -0.18 -11.28
C ARG A 287 -6.63 -1.45 -10.45
N LEU A 288 -6.23 -1.35 -9.19
CA LEU A 288 -6.24 -2.48 -8.26
C LEU A 288 -7.67 -2.97 -8.03
N LYS A 289 -8.63 -2.07 -7.84
CA LYS A 289 -10.05 -2.40 -7.74
C LYS A 289 -10.55 -3.17 -8.97
N ALA A 290 -10.26 -2.67 -10.17
CA ALA A 290 -10.67 -3.33 -11.41
C ALA A 290 -10.13 -4.77 -11.50
N THR A 291 -8.88 -4.98 -11.10
CA THR A 291 -8.21 -6.28 -11.10
C THR A 291 -8.78 -7.22 -10.04
N LEU A 292 -8.90 -6.76 -8.80
CA LEU A 292 -9.37 -7.57 -7.67
C LEU A 292 -10.83 -8.01 -7.83
N VAL A 293 -11.69 -7.11 -8.32
CA VAL A 293 -13.09 -7.46 -8.62
C VAL A 293 -13.18 -8.52 -9.71
N ALA A 294 -12.33 -8.45 -10.73
CA ALA A 294 -12.25 -9.46 -11.78
C ALA A 294 -11.73 -10.81 -11.25
N PHE A 295 -10.89 -10.82 -10.23
CA PHE A 295 -10.49 -12.04 -9.52
C PHE A 295 -11.61 -12.63 -8.64
N GLY A 296 -12.65 -11.86 -8.34
CA GLY A 296 -13.77 -12.29 -7.51
C GLY A 296 -13.75 -11.74 -6.08
N CYS A 297 -12.92 -10.74 -5.79
CA CYS A 297 -12.93 -10.04 -4.50
C CYS A 297 -14.14 -9.09 -4.38
N ASP A 298 -14.58 -8.83 -3.15
CA ASP A 298 -15.69 -7.90 -2.89
C ASP A 298 -15.30 -6.46 -3.30
N PRO A 299 -16.07 -5.80 -4.18
CA PRO A 299 -15.82 -4.41 -4.56
C PRO A 299 -15.91 -3.41 -3.40
N LYS A 300 -16.58 -3.77 -2.30
CA LYS A 300 -16.72 -2.92 -1.10
C LYS A 300 -15.42 -2.74 -0.33
N VAL A 301 -14.41 -3.60 -0.54
CA VAL A 301 -13.09 -3.49 0.13
C VAL A 301 -12.42 -2.14 -0.08
N PHE A 302 -12.78 -1.42 -1.16
CA PHE A 302 -12.32 -0.06 -1.43
C PHE A 302 -13.15 1.04 -0.76
N THR A 303 -14.11 0.66 0.10
CA THR A 303 -14.78 1.58 1.01
C THR A 303 -14.07 1.54 2.34
N TYR A 304 -13.20 2.50 2.60
CA TYR A 304 -12.26 2.47 3.73
C TYR A 304 -12.92 2.47 5.13
N SER A 305 -14.19 2.83 5.22
CA SER A 305 -15.02 2.64 6.42
C SER A 305 -15.81 1.31 6.41
N GLN A 306 -15.55 0.40 5.45
CA GLN A 306 -16.19 -0.92 5.41
C GLN A 306 -15.86 -1.71 6.69
N PRO A 307 -16.87 -2.31 7.34
CA PRO A 307 -16.64 -3.18 8.47
C PRO A 307 -16.01 -4.49 8.00
N VAL A 308 -14.94 -4.86 8.66
CA VAL A 308 -14.20 -6.10 8.44
C VAL A 308 -14.06 -6.84 9.77
N ARG A 309 -13.79 -8.13 9.75
CA ARG A 309 -13.71 -8.94 10.96
C ARG A 309 -12.49 -8.58 11.81
N VAL A 310 -12.68 -8.56 13.14
CA VAL A 310 -11.61 -8.31 14.11
C VAL A 310 -11.15 -9.65 14.71
N PRO A 311 -9.83 -9.91 14.81
CA PRO A 311 -9.35 -11.16 15.40
C PRO A 311 -9.61 -11.17 16.92
N GLY A 312 -9.83 -12.36 17.46
CA GLY A 312 -10.11 -12.56 18.88
C GLY A 312 -11.57 -12.37 19.28
N ALA A 313 -12.42 -11.88 18.38
CA ALA A 313 -13.88 -11.88 18.59
C ALA A 313 -14.47 -13.24 18.16
N PHE A 314 -15.75 -13.45 18.52
CA PHE A 314 -16.46 -14.70 18.26
C PHE A 314 -17.64 -14.46 17.31
N ARG A 315 -17.78 -15.34 16.33
CA ARG A 315 -18.94 -15.41 15.44
C ARG A 315 -19.59 -16.77 15.59
N ASP A 316 -20.85 -16.78 16.01
CA ASP A 316 -21.61 -18.03 16.16
C ASP A 316 -20.86 -19.09 17.00
N GLY A 317 -20.23 -18.65 18.08
CA GLY A 317 -19.42 -19.47 18.98
C GLY A 317 -18.03 -19.88 18.46
N LYS A 318 -17.67 -19.47 17.25
CA LYS A 318 -16.35 -19.75 16.65
C LYS A 318 -15.45 -18.50 16.70
N PRO A 319 -14.16 -18.64 17.09
CA PRO A 319 -13.26 -17.51 17.15
C PRO A 319 -12.85 -17.05 15.75
N GLN A 320 -12.84 -15.74 15.55
CA GLN A 320 -12.19 -15.11 14.40
C GLN A 320 -10.69 -15.08 14.67
N ARG A 321 -9.92 -15.81 13.87
CA ARG A 321 -8.51 -16.10 14.18
C ARG A 321 -7.54 -15.28 13.34
N LEU A 322 -6.54 -14.72 13.98
CA LEU A 322 -5.34 -14.23 13.31
C LEU A 322 -4.47 -15.43 12.94
N ILE A 323 -4.41 -15.78 11.65
CA ILE A 323 -3.75 -17.01 11.19
C ILE A 323 -2.37 -16.76 10.57
N TRP A 324 -2.11 -15.56 10.10
CA TRP A 324 -0.83 -15.14 9.55
C TRP A 324 -0.52 -13.71 9.98
N LEU A 325 0.71 -13.45 10.38
CA LEU A 325 1.15 -12.12 10.82
C LEU A 325 2.61 -11.87 10.44
N ARG A 326 2.84 -10.72 9.82
CA ARG A 326 4.19 -10.22 9.52
C ARG A 326 4.88 -9.73 10.79
N ARG A 327 6.21 -9.96 10.88
CA ARG A 327 7.09 -9.40 11.93
C ARG A 327 7.29 -7.90 11.78
#